data_ee9c4173c150eaa4bbbcec94a20cfdd2
#
_entry.id   ee9c4173c150eaa4bbbcec94a20cfdd2
#
_cell.length_a   1.000
_cell.length_b   1.000
_cell.length_c   1.000
_cell.angle_alpha   90.00
_cell.angle_beta   90.00
_cell.angle_gamma   90.00
#
_symmetry.space_group_name_H-M   'P 1'
#
loop_
_entity.id
_entity.type
_entity.pdbx_description
1 polymer ?
#
loop_
_entity_poly.entity_id
_entity_poly.type
_entity_poly.pdbx_seq_one_letter_code
_entity_poly.pdbx_strand_id
1 'polypeptide(L)'
;MQPKGGFVFLDFSVPEPHLYHGNPEQDFQDTIDSPPSGQLGYYVGTPIHSLECTRLVHPGPKLAKRGEGDLPGINIPYWYISTCYGTPANLHIEDGRTGSVNLLLVGAPKDWLLIHPGSKTNLESCLRKEFPKHKSYTQFARHLDILLALRWLRERDIEYSIVRQYPGEIIVTLNDTYHQVKNCRKNFMVAINFEFELGSSMLKDY
;
A
#
# COMPACT_ATOMS: atom_id res chain seq x y z
N MET A 1 22.47 -29.28 14.07
CA MET A 1 21.02 -29.49 14.18
C MET A 1 20.38 -29.01 12.87
N GLN A 2 19.89 -29.91 12.05
CA GLN A 2 19.08 -29.52 10.87
C GLN A 2 17.71 -29.03 11.37
N PRO A 3 17.17 -27.93 10.83
CA PRO A 3 15.82 -27.51 11.19
C PRO A 3 14.84 -28.59 10.72
N LYS A 4 14.12 -29.16 11.66
CA LYS A 4 12.95 -30.01 11.39
C LYS A 4 11.82 -29.10 10.94
N GLY A 5 11.76 -28.80 9.67
CA GLY A 5 10.69 -28.07 9.05
C GLY A 5 10.99 -27.99 7.56
N GLY A 6 10.29 -28.73 6.75
CA GLY A 6 10.41 -28.62 5.30
C GLY A 6 10.09 -27.19 4.87
N PHE A 7 10.78 -26.67 3.89
CA PHE A 7 10.43 -25.42 3.25
C PHE A 7 9.02 -25.57 2.68
N VAL A 8 8.07 -24.82 3.23
CA VAL A 8 6.75 -24.72 2.63
C VAL A 8 6.88 -23.65 1.54
N PHE A 9 6.99 -24.07 0.31
CA PHE A 9 6.83 -23.17 -0.82
C PHE A 9 5.39 -22.64 -0.80
N LEU A 10 5.24 -21.33 -0.72
CA LEU A 10 3.94 -20.71 -0.88
C LEU A 10 3.49 -20.95 -2.32
N ASP A 11 2.40 -21.69 -2.47
CA ASP A 11 1.75 -21.80 -3.76
C ASP A 11 1.01 -20.50 -4.04
N PHE A 12 1.51 -19.73 -5.00
CA PHE A 12 0.89 -18.51 -5.53
C PHE A 12 0.01 -18.78 -6.74
N SER A 13 -0.26 -20.05 -7.06
CA SER A 13 -1.22 -20.36 -8.10
C SER A 13 -2.55 -19.69 -7.75
N VAL A 14 -3.01 -18.85 -8.64
CA VAL A 14 -4.26 -18.12 -8.50
C VAL A 14 -5.34 -19.01 -9.06
N PRO A 15 -6.39 -19.32 -8.28
CA PRO A 15 -7.63 -19.76 -8.89
C PRO A 15 -8.02 -18.71 -9.93
N GLU A 16 -8.40 -19.15 -11.09
CA GLU A 16 -8.61 -18.36 -12.29
C GLU A 16 -9.08 -16.90 -12.09
N PRO A 17 -8.59 -15.93 -12.88
CA PRO A 17 -8.87 -14.49 -12.71
C PRO A 17 -10.34 -14.12 -12.57
N HIS A 18 -11.24 -14.92 -13.14
CA HIS A 18 -12.70 -14.71 -13.07
C HIS A 18 -13.31 -14.89 -11.65
N LEU A 19 -12.59 -15.43 -10.69
CA LEU A 19 -13.07 -15.49 -9.30
C LEU A 19 -13.01 -14.14 -8.57
N TYR A 20 -12.42 -13.11 -9.21
CA TYR A 20 -12.28 -11.77 -8.64
C TYR A 20 -13.13 -10.72 -9.38
N HIS A 21 -14.22 -11.15 -10.02
CA HIS A 21 -15.15 -10.23 -10.73
C HIS A 21 -16.11 -9.49 -9.80
N GLY A 22 -16.03 -9.73 -8.48
CA GLY A 22 -16.80 -8.97 -7.50
C GLY A 22 -16.50 -7.47 -7.54
N ASN A 23 -17.43 -6.67 -7.03
CA ASN A 23 -17.24 -5.24 -6.88
C ASN A 23 -16.13 -4.98 -5.84
N PRO A 24 -14.98 -4.40 -6.22
CA PRO A 24 -13.86 -4.17 -5.29
C PRO A 24 -14.26 -3.31 -4.09
N GLU A 25 -15.18 -2.36 -4.29
CA GLU A 25 -15.66 -1.49 -3.23
C GLU A 25 -16.46 -2.26 -2.17
N GLN A 26 -17.36 -3.17 -2.61
CA GLN A 26 -18.09 -4.02 -1.71
C GLN A 26 -17.17 -4.99 -0.98
N ASP A 27 -16.27 -5.66 -1.70
CA ASP A 27 -15.28 -6.58 -1.13
C ASP A 27 -14.40 -5.89 -0.08
N PHE A 28 -14.06 -4.61 -0.32
CA PHE A 28 -13.27 -3.81 0.61
C PHE A 28 -14.05 -3.52 1.88
N GLN A 29 -15.31 -3.07 1.74
CA GLN A 29 -16.20 -2.78 2.86
C GLN A 29 -16.48 -4.05 3.69
N ASP A 30 -16.78 -5.16 3.04
CA ASP A 30 -17.07 -6.45 3.70
C ASP A 30 -15.89 -6.93 4.56
N THR A 31 -14.65 -6.70 4.09
CA THR A 31 -13.44 -7.04 4.85
C THR A 31 -13.31 -6.21 6.13
N ILE A 32 -13.77 -4.95 6.10
CA ILE A 32 -13.75 -4.08 7.28
C ILE A 32 -14.88 -4.45 8.25
N ASP A 33 -16.06 -4.75 7.73
CA ASP A 33 -17.23 -5.11 8.55
C ASP A 33 -17.12 -6.50 9.17
N SER A 34 -16.40 -7.40 8.50
CA SER A 34 -16.15 -8.77 8.94
C SER A 34 -14.68 -9.13 8.74
N PRO A 35 -13.78 -8.56 9.57
CA PRO A 35 -12.36 -8.81 9.42
C PRO A 35 -12.03 -10.28 9.62
N PRO A 36 -11.04 -10.81 8.88
CA PRO A 36 -10.64 -12.20 9.04
C PRO A 36 -10.17 -12.46 10.46
N SER A 37 -10.61 -13.59 11.03
CA SER A 37 -10.20 -14.02 12.36
C SER A 37 -8.85 -14.73 12.31
N GLY A 38 -8.08 -14.62 13.40
CA GLY A 38 -6.80 -15.31 13.57
C GLY A 38 -5.59 -14.47 13.18
N GLN A 39 -4.42 -15.12 13.14
CA GLN A 39 -3.17 -14.45 12.82
C GLN A 39 -3.03 -14.28 11.30
N LEU A 40 -2.90 -13.04 10.86
CA LEU A 40 -2.67 -12.70 9.45
C LEU A 40 -1.16 -12.71 9.15
N GLY A 41 -0.76 -13.56 8.21
CA GLY A 41 0.63 -13.61 7.78
C GLY A 41 0.91 -12.56 6.69
N TYR A 42 1.69 -11.56 7.04
CA TYR A 42 2.17 -10.53 6.11
C TYR A 42 3.64 -10.26 6.36
N TYR A 43 4.46 -10.56 5.36
CA TYR A 43 5.90 -10.28 5.41
C TYR A 43 6.18 -8.99 4.66
N VAL A 44 6.98 -8.13 5.28
CA VAL A 44 7.51 -6.90 4.67
C VAL A 44 9.00 -6.84 4.97
N GLY A 45 9.83 -6.70 3.96
CA GLY A 45 11.27 -6.65 4.18
C GLY A 45 12.09 -6.51 2.91
N THR A 46 13.40 -6.35 3.11
CA THR A 46 14.35 -6.25 2.01
C THR A 46 14.45 -7.55 1.23
N PRO A 47 14.61 -7.49 -0.10
CA PRO A 47 14.92 -8.65 -0.89
C PRO A 47 16.28 -9.22 -0.48
N ILE A 48 16.36 -10.54 -0.45
CA ILE A 48 17.66 -11.23 -0.44
C ILE A 48 18.35 -10.90 -1.76
N HIS A 49 19.59 -10.43 -1.69
CA HIS A 49 20.36 -9.99 -2.85
C HIS A 49 20.19 -10.91 -4.06
N SER A 50 19.93 -10.34 -5.22
CA SER A 50 19.99 -10.94 -6.56
C SER A 50 18.70 -11.31 -7.29
N LEU A 51 17.51 -11.02 -6.79
CA LEU A 51 16.33 -11.23 -7.64
C LEU A 51 16.20 -10.11 -8.67
N GLU A 52 16.18 -10.49 -9.94
CA GLU A 52 16.06 -9.53 -11.06
C GLU A 52 14.78 -8.69 -11.00
N CYS A 53 13.72 -9.19 -10.36
CA CYS A 53 12.48 -8.44 -10.17
C CYS A 53 12.64 -7.15 -9.36
N THR A 54 13.68 -7.02 -8.53
CA THR A 54 13.98 -5.77 -7.82
C THR A 54 14.48 -4.68 -8.76
N ARG A 55 14.96 -5.05 -9.95
CA ARG A 55 15.39 -4.08 -10.97
C ARG A 55 14.25 -3.48 -11.77
N LEU A 56 13.03 -4.02 -11.63
CA LEU A 56 11.85 -3.52 -12.33
C LEU A 56 11.31 -2.21 -11.74
N VAL A 57 11.72 -1.88 -10.52
CA VAL A 57 11.31 -0.66 -9.83
C VAL A 57 12.53 0.13 -9.36
N HIS A 58 12.54 1.43 -9.59
CA HIS A 58 13.66 2.31 -9.29
C HIS A 58 13.19 3.57 -8.53
N PRO A 59 13.99 4.08 -7.58
CA PRO A 59 13.63 5.26 -6.77
C PRO A 59 13.66 6.57 -7.57
N GLY A 60 14.12 6.52 -8.82
CA GLY A 60 14.41 7.72 -9.60
C GLY A 60 15.71 8.41 -9.20
N PRO A 61 16.27 9.29 -10.05
CA PRO A 61 17.60 9.87 -9.84
C PRO A 61 17.66 10.79 -8.63
N LYS A 62 16.56 11.43 -8.27
CA LYS A 62 16.53 12.40 -7.16
C LYS A 62 16.59 11.68 -5.82
N LEU A 63 15.77 10.65 -5.62
CA LEU A 63 15.76 9.88 -4.38
C LEU A 63 17.04 9.02 -4.24
N ALA A 64 17.55 8.49 -5.34
CA ALA A 64 18.82 7.77 -5.35
C ALA A 64 20.02 8.65 -4.90
N LYS A 65 19.95 9.97 -5.14
CA LYS A 65 21.01 10.94 -4.74
C LYS A 65 20.84 11.46 -3.31
N ARG A 66 19.64 11.39 -2.72
CA ARG A 66 19.37 11.96 -1.38
C ARG A 66 19.98 11.17 -0.24
N GLY A 67 20.33 9.90 -0.45
CA GLY A 67 20.81 9.04 0.62
C GLY A 67 22.32 8.89 0.60
N GLU A 68 22.99 9.25 1.68
CA GLU A 68 24.30 8.70 2.00
C GLU A 68 24.12 7.23 2.42
N GLY A 69 23.71 6.36 1.49
CA GLY A 69 23.55 4.93 1.73
C GLY A 69 22.18 4.37 1.36
N ASP A 70 22.04 3.09 1.61
CA ASP A 70 20.84 2.30 1.33
C ASP A 70 19.79 2.52 2.41
N LEU A 71 18.61 3.02 2.00
CA LEU A 71 17.44 3.17 2.84
C LEU A 71 16.39 2.13 2.42
N PRO A 72 16.35 0.97 3.10
CA PRO A 72 15.41 -0.10 2.77
C PRO A 72 13.95 0.37 2.84
N GLY A 73 13.17 0.04 1.81
CA GLY A 73 11.78 0.47 1.68
C GLY A 73 11.61 1.88 1.08
N ILE A 74 12.69 2.67 0.99
CA ILE A 74 12.69 4.01 0.40
C ILE A 74 13.41 3.99 -0.94
N ASN A 75 14.75 3.85 -0.95
CA ASN A 75 15.53 3.78 -2.18
C ASN A 75 16.01 2.36 -2.52
N ILE A 76 15.76 1.39 -1.64
CA ILE A 76 15.90 -0.06 -1.87
C ILE A 76 14.48 -0.67 -1.86
N PRO A 77 14.11 -1.47 -2.88
CA PRO A 77 12.80 -2.10 -2.92
C PRO A 77 12.52 -2.99 -1.72
N TYR A 78 11.27 -3.01 -1.27
CA TYR A 78 10.76 -3.99 -0.33
C TYR A 78 9.94 -5.07 -1.01
N TRP A 79 10.00 -6.27 -0.46
CA TRP A 79 9.09 -7.35 -0.73
C TRP A 79 7.91 -7.31 0.23
N TYR A 80 6.75 -7.58 -0.33
CA TYR A 80 5.53 -7.72 0.43
C TYR A 80 4.90 -9.06 0.07
N ILE A 81 4.76 -9.94 1.05
CA ILE A 81 4.18 -11.27 0.86
C ILE A 81 2.98 -11.40 1.77
N SER A 82 1.80 -11.47 1.17
CA SER A 82 0.57 -11.83 1.86
C SER A 82 0.37 -13.33 1.82
N THR A 83 0.02 -13.94 2.94
CA THR A 83 -0.20 -15.39 3.01
C THR A 83 -1.68 -15.78 3.09
N CYS A 84 -2.58 -14.82 3.26
CA CYS A 84 -4.00 -15.09 3.44
C CYS A 84 -4.89 -13.92 2.98
N TYR A 85 -6.20 -14.16 2.99
CA TYR A 85 -7.23 -13.17 2.70
C TYR A 85 -7.22 -12.04 3.74
N GLY A 86 -7.42 -10.81 3.26
CA GLY A 86 -7.72 -9.65 4.09
C GLY A 86 -6.53 -9.06 4.83
N THR A 87 -5.27 -9.49 4.54
CA THR A 87 -4.11 -8.82 5.13
C THR A 87 -4.05 -7.36 4.66
N PRO A 88 -4.03 -6.38 5.59
CA PRO A 88 -4.08 -4.97 5.22
C PRO A 88 -2.70 -4.32 5.16
N ALA A 89 -2.62 -3.23 4.40
CA ALA A 89 -1.75 -2.11 4.73
C ALA A 89 -2.65 -0.97 5.21
N ASN A 90 -2.45 -0.54 6.46
CA ASN A 90 -3.27 0.46 7.12
C ASN A 90 -3.19 1.82 6.42
N LEU A 91 -4.12 2.73 6.75
CA LEU A 91 -4.12 4.07 6.18
C LEU A 91 -2.79 4.79 6.44
N HIS A 92 -2.11 5.20 5.39
CA HIS A 92 -0.85 5.93 5.48
C HIS A 92 -0.60 6.83 4.27
N ILE A 93 0.42 7.65 4.37
CA ILE A 93 1.13 8.29 3.27
C ILE A 93 2.59 7.84 3.34
N GLU A 94 3.28 7.86 2.21
CA GLU A 94 4.67 7.44 2.14
C GLU A 94 5.62 8.32 2.96
N ASP A 95 6.72 7.72 3.42
CA ASP A 95 7.77 8.42 4.15
C ASP A 95 8.39 9.54 3.33
N GLY A 96 8.79 10.62 4.00
CA GLY A 96 9.43 11.75 3.36
C GLY A 96 8.57 12.49 2.34
N ARG A 97 7.24 12.24 2.32
CA ARG A 97 6.30 12.78 1.32
C ARG A 97 6.67 12.38 -0.10
N THR A 98 7.19 11.18 -0.27
CA THR A 98 7.49 10.60 -1.58
C THR A 98 6.25 10.00 -2.22
N GLY A 99 6.33 9.65 -3.50
CA GLY A 99 5.41 8.72 -4.12
C GLY A 99 5.88 7.28 -3.93
N SER A 100 5.07 6.31 -4.37
CA SER A 100 5.49 4.92 -4.40
C SER A 100 5.09 4.23 -5.71
N VAL A 101 5.92 3.28 -6.12
CA VAL A 101 5.65 2.36 -7.23
C VAL A 101 5.49 0.97 -6.65
N ASN A 102 4.38 0.34 -6.95
CA ASN A 102 4.00 -0.96 -6.41
C ASN A 102 3.68 -1.91 -7.57
N LEU A 103 4.53 -2.90 -7.81
CA LEU A 103 4.36 -3.92 -8.83
C LEU A 103 3.89 -5.22 -8.20
N LEU A 104 2.68 -5.65 -8.54
CA LEU A 104 2.17 -6.96 -8.13
C LEU A 104 2.73 -8.02 -9.09
N LEU A 105 3.56 -8.92 -8.56
CA LEU A 105 4.28 -9.90 -9.36
C LEU A 105 3.43 -11.14 -9.63
N VAL A 106 2.81 -11.70 -8.58
CA VAL A 106 2.09 -12.96 -8.67
C VAL A 106 1.08 -13.10 -7.55
N GLY A 107 0.08 -13.92 -7.75
CA GLY A 107 -0.91 -14.27 -6.75
C GLY A 107 -2.25 -13.56 -6.93
N ALA A 108 -3.00 -13.43 -5.85
CA ALA A 108 -4.30 -12.78 -5.86
C ALA A 108 -4.21 -11.26 -5.99
N PRO A 109 -5.25 -10.61 -6.50
CA PRO A 109 -5.32 -9.15 -6.58
C PRO A 109 -5.17 -8.46 -5.24
N LYS A 110 -4.95 -7.14 -5.32
CA LYS A 110 -4.97 -6.20 -4.20
C LYS A 110 -5.99 -5.12 -4.49
N ASP A 111 -6.79 -4.79 -3.50
CA ASP A 111 -7.70 -3.65 -3.57
C ASP A 111 -7.06 -2.45 -2.86
N TRP A 112 -6.96 -1.35 -3.57
CA TRP A 112 -6.39 -0.09 -3.12
C TRP A 112 -7.49 0.93 -2.91
N LEU A 113 -7.55 1.51 -1.72
CA LEU A 113 -8.32 2.72 -1.47
C LEU A 113 -7.35 3.91 -1.53
N LEU A 114 -7.64 4.86 -2.38
CA LEU A 114 -6.85 6.07 -2.62
C LEU A 114 -7.72 7.28 -2.27
N ILE A 115 -7.27 8.10 -1.35
CA ILE A 115 -7.98 9.36 -1.01
C ILE A 115 -7.62 10.42 -2.06
N HIS A 116 -8.64 11.09 -2.59
CA HIS A 116 -8.40 12.17 -3.55
C HIS A 116 -7.64 13.34 -2.89
N PRO A 117 -6.68 13.95 -3.58
CA PRO A 117 -5.85 15.01 -3.02
C PRO A 117 -6.66 16.17 -2.44
N GLY A 118 -7.77 16.53 -3.08
CA GLY A 118 -8.69 17.58 -2.60
C GLY A 118 -9.34 17.28 -1.24
N SER A 119 -9.47 16.00 -0.88
CA SER A 119 -10.07 15.56 0.38
C SER A 119 -9.08 15.39 1.53
N LYS A 120 -7.76 15.55 1.29
CA LYS A 120 -6.72 15.35 2.32
C LYS A 120 -6.95 16.18 3.58
N THR A 121 -7.18 17.48 3.42
CA THR A 121 -7.38 18.39 4.56
C THR A 121 -8.63 18.03 5.35
N ASN A 122 -9.71 17.66 4.67
CA ASN A 122 -10.94 17.22 5.32
C ASN A 122 -10.71 15.92 6.09
N LEU A 123 -10.07 14.92 5.47
CA LEU A 123 -9.69 13.66 6.12
C LEU A 123 -8.90 13.91 7.40
N GLU A 124 -7.83 14.70 7.34
CA GLU A 124 -6.98 15.00 8.49
C GLU A 124 -7.76 15.72 9.60
N SER A 125 -8.65 16.64 9.23
CA SER A 125 -9.53 17.34 10.19
C SER A 125 -10.47 16.37 10.91
N CYS A 126 -11.10 15.46 10.18
CA CYS A 126 -11.99 14.45 10.74
C CYS A 126 -11.23 13.48 11.67
N LEU A 127 -10.06 13.00 11.24
CA LEU A 127 -9.22 12.12 12.06
C LEU A 127 -8.74 12.82 13.35
N ARG A 128 -8.39 14.12 13.30
CA ARG A 128 -8.02 14.88 14.51
C ARG A 128 -9.16 15.03 15.50
N LYS A 129 -10.40 15.10 15.04
CA LYS A 129 -11.59 15.13 15.91
C LYS A 129 -11.83 13.78 16.56
N GLU A 130 -11.68 12.71 15.80
CA GLU A 130 -11.94 11.34 16.23
C GLU A 130 -10.84 10.82 17.19
N PHE A 131 -9.57 11.19 16.91
CA PHE A 131 -8.40 10.76 17.68
C PHE A 131 -7.68 11.93 18.37
N PRO A 132 -8.32 12.59 19.34
CA PRO A 132 -7.80 13.83 19.94
C PRO A 132 -6.49 13.67 20.69
N LYS A 133 -6.15 12.46 21.14
CA LYS A 133 -4.89 12.17 21.84
C LYS A 133 -3.65 12.33 20.96
N HIS A 134 -3.79 12.28 19.66
CA HIS A 134 -2.71 12.35 18.68
C HIS A 134 -2.56 13.73 18.03
N LYS A 135 -3.25 14.75 18.51
CA LYS A 135 -3.30 16.10 17.89
C LYS A 135 -1.96 16.81 17.77
N SER A 136 -0.99 16.46 18.61
CA SER A 136 0.32 17.13 18.65
C SER A 136 1.26 16.76 17.51
N TYR A 137 0.99 15.69 16.77
CA TYR A 137 1.84 15.23 15.69
C TYR A 137 1.33 15.71 14.34
N THR A 138 2.20 16.35 13.55
CA THR A 138 1.86 16.80 12.19
C THR A 138 1.55 15.63 11.24
N GLN A 139 2.15 14.47 11.50
CA GLN A 139 1.97 13.24 10.72
C GLN A 139 1.19 12.17 11.51
N PHE A 140 0.29 12.58 12.39
CA PHE A 140 -0.39 11.69 13.34
C PHE A 140 -1.17 10.57 12.63
N ALA A 141 -1.76 10.82 11.47
CA ALA A 141 -2.52 9.83 10.72
C ALA A 141 -1.67 8.62 10.26
N ARG A 142 -0.36 8.80 10.07
CA ARG A 142 0.58 7.73 9.73
C ARG A 142 0.85 6.75 10.87
N HIS A 143 0.63 7.20 12.11
CA HIS A 143 0.85 6.40 13.31
C HIS A 143 -0.45 5.81 13.85
N LEU A 144 -1.56 6.02 13.15
CA LEU A 144 -2.83 5.38 13.46
C LEU A 144 -2.87 4.04 12.73
N ASP A 145 -2.81 2.94 13.45
CA ASP A 145 -3.03 1.59 12.90
C ASP A 145 -4.52 1.37 12.60
N ILE A 146 -5.06 2.12 11.65
CA ILE A 146 -6.47 2.11 11.29
C ILE A 146 -6.72 1.71 9.85
N LEU A 147 -7.87 1.08 9.65
CA LEU A 147 -8.52 0.95 8.36
C LEU A 147 -9.80 1.77 8.37
N LEU A 148 -9.95 2.65 7.40
CA LEU A 148 -11.15 3.45 7.25
C LEU A 148 -12.21 2.68 6.48
N ALA A 149 -13.41 2.60 7.06
CA ALA A 149 -14.59 2.09 6.38
C ALA A 149 -15.07 3.05 5.30
N LEU A 150 -15.52 2.55 4.16
CA LEU A 150 -16.00 3.39 3.06
C LEU A 150 -17.20 4.24 3.47
N ARG A 151 -18.09 3.68 4.31
CA ARG A 151 -19.21 4.43 4.89
C ARG A 151 -18.75 5.64 5.71
N TRP A 152 -17.65 5.49 6.48
CA TRP A 152 -17.09 6.58 7.29
C TRP A 152 -16.58 7.73 6.41
N LEU A 153 -15.99 7.41 5.25
CA LEU A 153 -15.54 8.39 4.27
C LEU A 153 -16.72 9.12 3.62
N ARG A 154 -17.76 8.39 3.19
CA ARG A 154 -18.95 8.95 2.56
C ARG A 154 -19.71 9.89 3.50
N GLU A 155 -19.90 9.51 4.76
CA GLU A 155 -20.57 10.33 5.78
C GLU A 155 -19.84 11.66 6.08
N ARG A 156 -18.60 11.80 5.62
CA ARG A 156 -17.75 12.99 5.86
C ARG A 156 -17.36 13.72 4.58
N ASP A 157 -18.01 13.38 3.48
CA ASP A 157 -17.73 13.94 2.14
C ASP A 157 -16.23 13.87 1.77
N ILE A 158 -15.60 12.74 2.09
CA ILE A 158 -14.21 12.45 1.73
C ILE A 158 -14.23 11.63 0.44
N GLU A 159 -13.78 12.24 -0.63
CA GLU A 159 -13.69 11.58 -1.94
C GLU A 159 -12.54 10.59 -1.99
N TYR A 160 -12.79 9.43 -2.60
CA TYR A 160 -11.84 8.35 -2.75
C TYR A 160 -12.07 7.57 -4.06
N SER A 161 -11.08 6.76 -4.42
CA SER A 161 -11.20 5.76 -5.47
C SER A 161 -10.82 4.39 -4.95
N ILE A 162 -11.48 3.34 -5.44
CA ILE A 162 -11.06 1.95 -5.24
C ILE A 162 -10.53 1.41 -6.55
N VAL A 163 -9.32 0.85 -6.51
CA VAL A 163 -8.67 0.24 -7.67
C VAL A 163 -8.27 -1.17 -7.32
N ARG A 164 -8.67 -2.15 -8.15
CA ARG A 164 -8.18 -3.53 -8.06
C ARG A 164 -6.96 -3.70 -8.94
N GLN A 165 -5.84 -4.06 -8.32
CA GLN A 165 -4.57 -4.35 -8.98
C GLN A 165 -4.43 -5.84 -9.21
N TYR A 166 -4.15 -6.24 -10.45
CA TYR A 166 -3.88 -7.63 -10.83
C TYR A 166 -2.38 -7.89 -11.02
N PRO A 167 -1.94 -9.17 -11.02
CA PRO A 167 -0.56 -9.52 -11.33
C PRO A 167 -0.10 -8.95 -12.67
N GLY A 168 1.10 -8.38 -12.68
CA GLY A 168 1.68 -7.67 -13.83
C GLY A 168 1.35 -6.17 -13.87
N GLU A 169 0.43 -5.70 -13.05
CA GLU A 169 0.05 -4.29 -13.01
C GLU A 169 0.89 -3.50 -11.99
N ILE A 170 1.02 -2.21 -12.26
CA ILE A 170 1.70 -1.25 -11.41
C ILE A 170 0.68 -0.24 -10.88
N ILE A 171 0.68 -0.03 -9.56
CA ILE A 171 0.03 1.12 -8.93
C ILE A 171 1.10 2.15 -8.57
N VAL A 172 0.86 3.38 -8.94
CA VAL A 172 1.70 4.52 -8.58
C VAL A 172 0.89 5.43 -7.66
N THR A 173 1.38 5.63 -6.44
CA THR A 173 0.83 6.66 -5.55
C THR A 173 1.67 7.93 -5.67
N LEU A 174 1.02 9.08 -5.82
CA LEU A 174 1.72 10.35 -5.86
C LEU A 174 2.05 10.83 -4.44
N ASN A 175 2.91 11.84 -4.39
CA ASN A 175 3.29 12.46 -3.13
C ASN A 175 2.05 12.90 -2.33
N ASP A 176 2.10 12.68 -1.01
CA ASP A 176 1.01 13.07 -0.09
C ASP A 176 -0.35 12.34 -0.32
N THR A 177 -0.40 11.29 -1.10
CA THR A 177 -1.62 10.51 -1.32
C THR A 177 -1.86 9.55 -0.17
N TYR A 178 -2.92 9.78 0.63
CA TYR A 178 -3.37 8.80 1.61
C TYR A 178 -3.94 7.59 0.92
N HIS A 179 -3.49 6.42 1.36
CA HIS A 179 -3.99 5.17 0.83
C HIS A 179 -4.00 4.06 1.89
N GLN A 180 -4.82 3.07 1.67
CA GLN A 180 -4.84 1.81 2.40
C GLN A 180 -5.10 0.67 1.43
N VAL A 181 -4.62 -0.52 1.76
CA VAL A 181 -4.65 -1.66 0.84
C VAL A 181 -5.18 -2.90 1.53
N LYS A 182 -5.92 -3.70 0.79
CA LYS A 182 -6.36 -5.03 1.19
C LYS A 182 -5.80 -6.07 0.22
N ASN A 183 -5.19 -7.12 0.72
CA ASN A 183 -4.80 -8.27 -0.08
C ASN A 183 -5.99 -9.24 -0.21
N CYS A 184 -6.39 -9.56 -1.46
CA CYS A 184 -7.54 -10.44 -1.68
C CYS A 184 -7.25 -11.91 -1.31
N ARG A 185 -5.99 -12.33 -1.35
CA ARG A 185 -5.47 -13.63 -0.85
C ARG A 185 -3.94 -13.58 -0.85
N LYS A 186 -3.30 -14.76 -0.96
CA LYS A 186 -1.85 -14.89 -1.11
C LYS A 186 -1.37 -14.13 -2.33
N ASN A 187 -0.38 -13.29 -2.16
CA ASN A 187 0.27 -12.58 -3.26
C ASN A 187 1.69 -12.18 -2.90
N PHE A 188 2.44 -11.81 -3.93
CA PHE A 188 3.78 -11.29 -3.81
C PHE A 188 3.94 -10.04 -4.67
N MET A 189 4.41 -8.97 -4.06
CA MET A 189 4.65 -7.71 -4.72
C MET A 189 5.99 -7.11 -4.31
N VAL A 190 6.51 -6.24 -5.16
CA VAL A 190 7.67 -5.39 -4.89
C VAL A 190 7.24 -3.92 -4.94
N ALA A 191 7.76 -3.13 -4.01
CA ALA A 191 7.50 -1.70 -3.98
C ALA A 191 8.75 -0.91 -3.63
N ILE A 192 8.78 0.33 -4.11
CA ILE A 192 9.83 1.30 -3.81
C ILE A 192 9.22 2.71 -3.80
N ASN A 193 9.75 3.57 -2.97
CA ASN A 193 9.42 4.98 -3.03
C ASN A 193 10.18 5.67 -4.15
N PHE A 194 9.63 6.75 -4.67
CA PHE A 194 10.27 7.55 -5.70
C PHE A 194 10.05 9.05 -5.47
N GLU A 195 10.93 9.85 -6.06
CA GLU A 195 10.75 11.29 -6.13
C GLU A 195 11.04 11.75 -7.56
N PHE A 196 9.99 12.25 -8.23
CA PHE A 196 10.16 12.88 -9.53
C PHE A 196 10.66 14.30 -9.39
N GLU A 197 11.53 14.73 -10.29
CA GLU A 197 11.71 16.15 -10.59
C GLU A 197 10.48 16.59 -11.39
N LEU A 198 9.42 16.98 -10.69
CA LEU A 198 8.38 17.76 -11.34
C LEU A 198 9.03 19.07 -11.77
N GLY A 199 9.24 19.22 -13.06
CA GLY A 199 9.60 20.51 -13.61
C GLY A 199 8.60 21.53 -13.09
N SER A 200 9.08 22.69 -12.67
CA SER A 200 8.28 23.78 -12.06
C SER A 200 7.08 24.25 -12.90
N SER A 201 6.91 23.73 -14.12
CA SER A 201 5.81 24.02 -15.04
C SER A 201 4.61 23.09 -14.90
N MET A 202 4.73 21.89 -14.31
CA MET A 202 3.59 20.95 -14.21
C MET A 202 2.67 21.17 -12.99
N LEU A 203 3.07 21.98 -12.02
CA LEU A 203 2.27 22.25 -10.83
C LEU A 203 1.42 23.53 -10.92
N LYS A 204 1.39 24.21 -12.08
CA LYS A 204 0.61 25.44 -12.23
C LYS A 204 -0.80 25.24 -12.77
N ASP A 205 -1.15 24.04 -13.22
CA ASP A 205 -2.41 23.76 -13.91
C ASP A 205 -3.29 22.68 -13.23
N TYR A 206 -3.10 22.44 -11.90
CA TYR A 206 -3.99 21.61 -11.10
C TYR A 206 -4.45 22.32 -9.83
#